data_c6bc5ddad231cab4e077c8dc50910f3c
#
_entry.id   c6bc5ddad231cab4e077c8dc50910f3c
#
_cell.length_a   1.000
_cell.length_b   1.000
_cell.length_c   1.000
_cell.angle_alpha   90.00
_cell.angle_beta   90.00
_cell.angle_gamma   90.00
#
_symmetry.space_group_name_H-M   'P 1'
#
loop_
_entity.id
_entity.type
_entity.pdbx_description
1 polymer ?
#
loop_
_entity_poly.entity_id
_entity_poly.type
_entity_poly.pdbx_seq_one_letter_code
_entity_poly.pdbx_strand_id
1 'polypeptide(L)'
;CLVGSEMCIRDRGEVKNLFLIGGCDGARPGRNYFHDLAMATPQDSLILTLGCGKFRFNREELGNIAGVPRVLDMGQCNDAYSAIQVAVAVANALGCGVNDLPLHYAISWFEQKATAVLLTMLHLGIRKIHLGPTLPQFLTPEVLEVLVEKFDIRPTGEVASDLDRMLKAA
;
A
#
# COMPACT_ATOMS: atom_id res chain seq x y z
N CYS A 1 4.56 21.00 1.51
CA CYS A 1 3.29 20.39 1.11
C CYS A 1 3.58 19.16 0.26
N LEU A 2 3.38 17.93 0.81
CA LEU A 2 3.71 16.66 0.13
C LEU A 2 2.99 16.51 -1.22
N VAL A 3 1.72 16.85 -1.27
CA VAL A 3 0.88 16.70 -2.50
C VAL A 3 1.45 17.46 -3.71
N GLY A 4 2.00 18.64 -3.51
CA GLY A 4 2.57 19.43 -4.61
C GLY A 4 3.85 18.84 -5.20
N SER A 5 4.74 18.26 -4.37
CA SER A 5 5.98 17.65 -4.83
C SER A 5 5.74 16.32 -5.56
N GLU A 6 4.85 15.48 -5.06
CA GLU A 6 4.49 14.21 -5.68
C GLU A 6 3.86 14.41 -7.06
N MET A 7 2.96 15.37 -7.20
CA MET A 7 2.38 15.74 -8.51
C MET A 7 3.43 16.20 -9.50
N CYS A 8 4.31 17.13 -9.10
CA CYS A 8 5.36 17.63 -9.99
C CYS A 8 6.33 16.54 -10.45
N ILE A 9 6.63 15.57 -9.61
CA ILE A 9 7.55 14.46 -9.91
C ILE A 9 6.87 13.49 -10.89
N ARG A 10 5.60 13.19 -10.69
CA ARG A 10 4.84 12.33 -11.59
C ARG A 10 4.59 12.97 -12.95
N ASP A 11 4.23 14.25 -13.01
CA ASP A 11 4.03 14.98 -14.28
C ASP A 11 5.29 14.99 -15.16
N ARG A 12 6.47 14.86 -14.53
CA ARG A 12 7.75 14.71 -15.24
C ARG A 12 8.06 13.24 -15.64
N GLY A 13 7.18 12.29 -15.29
CA GLY A 13 7.36 10.87 -15.59
C GLY A 13 8.46 10.17 -14.75
N GLU A 14 8.92 10.81 -13.68
CA GLU A 14 9.98 10.26 -12.82
C GLU A 14 9.44 9.18 -11.86
N VAL A 15 8.16 9.24 -11.50
CA VAL A 15 7.48 8.24 -10.66
C VAL A 15 6.42 7.52 -11.50
N LYS A 16 6.58 6.21 -11.62
CA LYS A 16 5.64 5.36 -12.35
C LYS A 16 4.65 4.64 -11.45
N ASN A 17 5.06 4.27 -10.24
CA ASN A 17 4.24 3.51 -9.32
C ASN A 17 4.25 4.11 -7.92
N LEU A 18 3.15 3.93 -7.21
CA LEU A 18 2.98 4.26 -5.81
C LEU A 18 2.66 2.97 -5.04
N PHE A 19 3.34 2.73 -3.93
CA PHE A 19 3.06 1.60 -3.05
C PHE A 19 2.63 2.10 -1.68
N LEU A 20 1.47 1.70 -1.21
CA LEU A 20 1.09 1.86 0.19
C LEU A 20 1.44 0.58 0.93
N ILE A 21 2.56 0.60 1.66
CA ILE A 21 3.02 -0.53 2.46
C ILE A 21 2.76 -0.21 3.93
N GLY A 22 1.57 -0.54 4.40
CA GLY A 22 1.10 -0.31 5.77
C GLY A 22 0.99 -1.59 6.60
N GLY A 23 1.53 -2.69 6.11
CA GLY A 23 1.42 -3.98 6.74
C GLY A 23 2.46 -4.25 7.82
N CYS A 24 2.15 -5.20 8.68
CA CYS A 24 3.05 -5.72 9.71
C CYS A 24 3.08 -7.24 9.64
N ASP A 25 4.28 -7.82 9.65
CA ASP A 25 4.48 -9.27 9.64
C ASP A 25 4.21 -9.93 11.01
N GLY A 26 3.95 -9.13 12.03
CA GLY A 26 3.83 -9.56 13.41
C GLY A 26 5.18 -9.98 14.00
N ALA A 27 5.13 -10.71 15.13
CA ALA A 27 6.33 -11.12 15.87
C ALA A 27 6.86 -12.52 15.48
N ARG A 28 6.21 -13.21 14.54
CA ARG A 28 6.60 -14.58 14.17
C ARG A 28 7.93 -14.58 13.41
N PRO A 29 8.94 -15.35 13.85
CA PRO A 29 10.21 -15.45 13.15
C PRO A 29 10.04 -15.93 11.70
N GLY A 30 10.87 -15.42 10.80
CA GLY A 30 10.86 -15.79 9.38
C GLY A 30 9.80 -15.09 8.52
N ARG A 31 9.00 -14.20 9.09
CA ARG A 31 8.07 -13.36 8.34
C ARG A 31 8.69 -11.99 8.07
N ASN A 32 8.97 -11.71 6.82
CA ASN A 32 9.58 -10.45 6.35
C ASN A 32 8.89 -9.91 5.09
N TYR A 33 7.67 -10.33 4.80
CA TYR A 33 7.01 -10.00 3.54
C TYR A 33 7.00 -8.50 3.23
N PHE A 34 6.58 -7.66 4.20
CA PHE A 34 6.46 -6.21 3.95
C PHE A 34 7.81 -5.51 3.83
N HIS A 35 8.84 -5.99 4.55
CA HIS A 35 10.21 -5.54 4.35
C HIS A 35 10.71 -5.92 2.95
N ASP A 36 10.61 -7.19 2.60
CA ASP A 36 11.13 -7.72 1.34
C ASP A 36 10.40 -7.11 0.15
N LEU A 37 9.08 -6.85 0.26
CA LEU A 37 8.32 -6.12 -0.72
C LEU A 37 8.85 -4.69 -0.91
N ALA A 38 9.09 -3.95 0.19
CA ALA A 38 9.63 -2.59 0.11
C ALA A 38 10.99 -2.56 -0.59
N MET A 39 11.87 -3.52 -0.26
CA MET A 39 13.19 -3.65 -0.89
C MET A 39 13.13 -4.03 -2.37
N ALA A 40 12.10 -4.77 -2.78
CA ALA A 40 11.92 -5.23 -4.17
C ALA A 40 11.24 -4.20 -5.08
N THR A 41 10.67 -3.11 -4.53
CA THR A 41 9.98 -2.10 -5.36
C THR A 41 10.91 -1.47 -6.39
N PRO A 42 10.43 -1.21 -7.62
CA PRO A 42 11.22 -0.53 -8.66
C PRO A 42 11.78 0.81 -8.20
N GLN A 43 12.92 1.22 -8.74
CA GLN A 43 13.59 2.47 -8.36
C GLN A 43 12.80 3.73 -8.73
N ASP A 44 11.90 3.63 -9.70
CA ASP A 44 10.97 4.68 -10.15
C ASP A 44 9.61 4.65 -9.39
N SER A 45 9.61 4.10 -8.18
CA SER A 45 8.42 3.98 -7.32
C SER A 45 8.58 4.74 -6.02
N LEU A 46 7.51 5.38 -5.56
CA LEU A 46 7.39 5.92 -4.20
C LEU A 46 6.69 4.93 -3.29
N ILE A 47 7.15 4.84 -2.05
CA ILE A 47 6.58 4.02 -1.00
C ILE A 47 5.95 4.93 0.06
N LEU A 48 4.63 4.87 0.19
CA LEU A 48 3.90 5.45 1.30
C LEU A 48 3.81 4.40 2.40
N THR A 49 4.20 4.75 3.61
CA THR A 49 4.13 3.84 4.75
C THR A 49 3.47 4.48 5.95
N LEU A 50 2.82 3.67 6.76
CA LEU A 50 2.15 4.15 7.97
C LEU A 50 2.11 3.07 9.06
N GLY A 51 1.90 3.51 10.31
CA GLY A 51 1.74 2.61 11.44
C GLY A 51 3.00 1.84 11.82
N CYS A 52 2.82 0.64 12.37
CA CYS A 52 3.93 -0.19 12.87
C CYS A 52 4.78 -0.79 11.75
N GLY A 53 4.21 -0.99 10.57
CA GLY A 53 4.91 -1.60 9.43
C GLY A 53 6.15 -0.85 9.00
N LYS A 54 6.13 0.49 9.11
CA LYS A 54 7.26 1.34 8.74
C LYS A 54 8.56 1.00 9.46
N PHE A 55 8.49 0.53 10.70
CA PHE A 55 9.68 0.19 11.51
C PHE A 55 10.42 -1.05 11.00
N ARG A 56 9.86 -1.76 10.02
CA ARG A 56 10.51 -2.88 9.37
C ARG A 56 11.57 -2.45 8.37
N PHE A 57 11.39 -1.30 7.73
CA PHE A 57 12.29 -0.82 6.67
C PHE A 57 12.64 0.68 6.73
N ASN A 58 12.24 1.40 7.77
CA ASN A 58 12.55 2.83 7.92
C ASN A 58 14.04 3.14 8.15
N ARG A 59 14.87 2.12 8.36
CA ARG A 59 16.33 2.25 8.47
C ARG A 59 17.06 1.90 7.18
N GLU A 60 16.34 1.41 6.19
CA GLU A 60 16.91 1.03 4.90
C GLU A 60 17.10 2.26 4.02
N GLU A 61 18.25 2.32 3.34
CA GLU A 61 18.55 3.39 2.39
C GLU A 61 17.93 3.08 1.03
N LEU A 62 16.65 3.38 0.85
CA LEU A 62 15.92 3.14 -0.40
C LEU A 62 16.13 4.24 -1.45
N GLY A 63 16.90 5.30 -1.11
CA GLY A 63 17.26 6.37 -2.04
C GLY A 63 16.21 7.47 -2.18
N ASN A 64 16.41 8.31 -3.20
CA ASN A 64 15.56 9.46 -3.49
C ASN A 64 15.13 9.46 -4.96
N ILE A 65 13.99 10.08 -5.25
CA ILE A 65 13.51 10.39 -6.61
C ILE A 65 13.33 11.90 -6.70
N ALA A 66 14.01 12.56 -7.62
CA ALA A 66 13.92 14.02 -7.82
C ALA A 66 14.15 14.84 -6.53
N GLY A 67 15.03 14.39 -5.64
CA GLY A 67 15.32 15.05 -4.37
C GLY A 67 14.31 14.75 -3.24
N VAL A 68 13.31 13.89 -3.48
CA VAL A 68 12.35 13.44 -2.48
C VAL A 68 12.70 12.01 -2.05
N PRO A 69 12.71 11.70 -0.73
CA PRO A 69 12.90 10.32 -0.27
C PRO A 69 11.89 9.37 -0.91
N ARG A 70 12.34 8.19 -1.35
CA ARG A 70 11.43 7.17 -1.89
C ARG A 70 10.46 6.62 -0.86
N VAL A 71 10.80 6.69 0.43
CA VAL A 71 9.92 6.28 1.52
C VAL A 71 9.35 7.51 2.20
N LEU A 72 8.04 7.65 2.16
CA LEU A 72 7.30 8.72 2.79
C LEU A 72 6.51 8.18 3.98
N ASP A 73 6.88 8.62 5.17
CA ASP A 73 6.17 8.26 6.41
C ASP A 73 4.89 9.10 6.54
N MET A 74 3.75 8.44 6.37
CA MET A 74 2.42 9.04 6.49
C MET A 74 1.91 9.11 7.93
N GLY A 75 2.71 8.67 8.91
CA GLY A 75 2.36 8.72 10.33
C GLY A 75 1.91 7.39 10.91
N GLN A 76 0.97 7.44 11.84
CA GLN A 76 0.41 6.26 12.52
C GLN A 76 -0.84 5.74 11.83
N CYS A 77 -1.42 4.63 12.32
CA CYS A 77 -2.66 4.08 11.76
C CYS A 77 -3.81 5.10 11.75
N ASN A 78 -3.84 6.03 12.71
CA ASN A 78 -4.84 7.12 12.74
C ASN A 78 -4.69 8.09 11.56
N ASP A 79 -3.49 8.18 10.98
CA ASP A 79 -3.18 9.08 9.86
C ASP A 79 -3.54 8.44 8.50
N ALA A 80 -4.11 7.24 8.50
CA ALA A 80 -4.63 6.59 7.28
C ALA A 80 -5.62 7.49 6.52
N TYR A 81 -6.38 8.32 7.24
CA TYR A 81 -7.24 9.33 6.64
C TYR A 81 -6.44 10.29 5.74
N SER A 82 -5.31 10.78 6.21
CA SER A 82 -4.43 11.66 5.42
C SER A 82 -3.90 10.96 4.17
N ALA A 83 -3.52 9.69 4.27
CA ALA A 83 -3.08 8.90 3.13
C ALA A 83 -4.20 8.73 2.08
N ILE A 84 -5.43 8.49 2.52
CA ILE A 84 -6.61 8.45 1.64
C ILE A 84 -6.85 9.80 0.98
N GLN A 85 -6.76 10.91 1.72
CA GLN A 85 -6.92 12.27 1.15
C GLN A 85 -5.84 12.58 0.11
N VAL A 86 -4.60 12.15 0.32
CA VAL A 86 -3.52 12.27 -0.67
C VAL A 86 -3.88 11.49 -1.94
N ALA A 87 -4.32 10.23 -1.82
CA ALA A 87 -4.71 9.43 -2.96
C ALA A 87 -5.87 10.07 -3.76
N VAL A 88 -6.89 10.58 -3.07
CA VAL A 88 -8.02 11.29 -3.69
C VAL A 88 -7.56 12.57 -4.38
N ALA A 89 -6.68 13.36 -3.74
CA ALA A 89 -6.16 14.60 -4.33
C ALA A 89 -5.34 14.33 -5.60
N VAL A 90 -4.52 13.27 -5.59
CA VAL A 90 -3.74 12.85 -6.77
C VAL A 90 -4.67 12.37 -7.88
N ALA A 91 -5.68 11.55 -7.57
CA ALA A 91 -6.66 11.08 -8.54
C ALA A 91 -7.41 12.24 -9.20
N ASN A 92 -7.90 13.19 -8.40
CA ASN A 92 -8.59 14.39 -8.90
C ASN A 92 -7.69 15.23 -9.80
N ALA A 93 -6.43 15.42 -9.43
CA ALA A 93 -5.48 16.19 -10.22
C ALA A 93 -5.17 15.55 -11.58
N LEU A 94 -5.26 14.22 -11.64
CA LEU A 94 -5.04 13.45 -12.87
C LEU A 94 -6.34 13.19 -13.65
N GLY A 95 -7.49 13.62 -13.14
CA GLY A 95 -8.79 13.40 -13.77
C GLY A 95 -9.22 11.94 -13.83
N CYS A 96 -8.78 11.09 -12.87
CA CYS A 96 -9.09 9.67 -12.82
C CYS A 96 -9.65 9.25 -11.45
N GLY A 97 -10.11 8.00 -11.35
CA GLY A 97 -10.53 7.41 -10.08
C GLY A 97 -9.33 6.93 -9.24
N VAL A 98 -9.53 6.76 -7.93
CA VAL A 98 -8.46 6.24 -7.04
C VAL A 98 -8.01 4.84 -7.46
N ASN A 99 -8.93 4.01 -7.97
CA ASN A 99 -8.61 2.67 -8.47
C ASN A 99 -7.88 2.62 -9.82
N ASP A 100 -7.84 3.77 -10.53
CA ASP A 100 -7.14 3.92 -11.80
C ASP A 100 -5.71 4.47 -11.61
N LEU A 101 -5.37 4.86 -10.38
CA LEU A 101 -4.01 5.22 -10.04
C LEU A 101 -3.10 3.98 -10.06
N PRO A 102 -1.81 4.11 -10.45
CA PRO A 102 -0.82 3.05 -10.28
C PRO A 102 -0.41 2.96 -8.79
N LEU A 103 -1.41 2.82 -7.92
CA LEU A 103 -1.27 2.74 -6.47
C LEU A 103 -1.59 1.32 -6.01
N HIS A 104 -0.59 0.68 -5.43
CA HIS A 104 -0.63 -0.70 -4.99
C HIS A 104 -0.72 -0.76 -3.47
N TYR A 105 -1.63 -1.58 -2.95
CA TYR A 105 -1.91 -1.68 -1.53
C TYR A 105 -1.40 -3.00 -0.97
N ALA A 106 -0.51 -2.92 0.04
CA ALA A 106 -0.07 -4.06 0.84
C ALA A 106 -0.27 -3.73 2.32
N ILE A 107 -1.29 -4.31 2.93
CA ILE A 107 -1.71 -4.00 4.31
C ILE A 107 -1.90 -5.26 5.15
N SER A 108 -1.94 -5.08 6.46
CA SER A 108 -2.27 -6.14 7.42
C SER A 108 -3.52 -5.79 8.22
N TRP A 109 -3.98 -6.77 9.01
CA TRP A 109 -5.23 -6.67 9.78
C TRP A 109 -5.04 -7.03 11.27
N PHE A 110 -3.83 -7.25 11.75
CA PHE A 110 -3.55 -7.82 13.07
C PHE A 110 -4.03 -7.00 14.27
N GLU A 111 -4.45 -5.79 14.06
CA GLU A 111 -4.85 -4.88 15.12
C GLU A 111 -6.18 -4.21 14.75
N GLN A 112 -6.95 -3.82 15.76
CA GLN A 112 -8.29 -3.23 15.57
C GLN A 112 -8.28 -2.03 14.62
N LYS A 113 -7.27 -1.16 14.73
CA LYS A 113 -7.15 0.01 13.84
C LYS A 113 -6.84 -0.39 12.41
N ALA A 114 -6.01 -1.41 12.20
CA ALA A 114 -5.73 -1.94 10.87
C ALA A 114 -6.99 -2.52 10.22
N THR A 115 -7.80 -3.24 11.00
CA THR A 115 -9.11 -3.74 10.55
C THR A 115 -10.06 -2.58 10.21
N ALA A 116 -10.11 -1.53 11.02
CA ALA A 116 -10.92 -0.34 10.74
C ALA A 116 -10.47 0.37 9.45
N VAL A 117 -9.17 0.48 9.22
CA VAL A 117 -8.61 1.03 7.97
C VAL A 117 -9.03 0.17 6.77
N LEU A 118 -8.90 -1.17 6.86
CA LEU A 118 -9.35 -2.08 5.81
C LEU A 118 -10.83 -1.88 5.49
N LEU A 119 -11.70 -1.88 6.52
CA LEU A 119 -13.14 -1.68 6.32
C LEU A 119 -13.46 -0.31 5.70
N THR A 120 -12.70 0.74 6.06
CA THR A 120 -12.84 2.06 5.46
C THR A 120 -12.46 2.03 3.98
N MET A 121 -11.37 1.36 3.61
CA MET A 121 -10.96 1.21 2.21
C MET A 121 -12.03 0.45 1.40
N LEU A 122 -12.60 -0.61 1.95
CA LEU A 122 -13.70 -1.36 1.31
C LEU A 122 -14.95 -0.50 1.16
N HIS A 123 -15.32 0.29 2.19
CA HIS A 123 -16.44 1.23 2.13
C HIS A 123 -16.26 2.28 1.02
N LEU A 124 -15.04 2.75 0.81
CA LEU A 124 -14.69 3.69 -0.25
C LEU A 124 -14.58 3.02 -1.64
N GLY A 125 -14.80 1.72 -1.74
CA GLY A 125 -14.71 0.98 -2.99
C GLY A 125 -13.29 0.77 -3.50
N ILE A 126 -12.28 0.88 -2.65
CA ILE A 126 -10.88 0.62 -3.01
C ILE A 126 -10.69 -0.88 -3.26
N ARG A 127 -9.99 -1.21 -4.34
CA ARG A 127 -9.79 -2.57 -4.84
C ARG A 127 -8.32 -2.93 -4.94
N LYS A 128 -8.04 -4.20 -5.30
CA LYS A 128 -6.68 -4.73 -5.55
C LYS A 128 -5.78 -4.68 -4.31
N ILE A 129 -6.33 -5.02 -3.13
CA ILE A 129 -5.63 -4.95 -1.85
C ILE A 129 -4.94 -6.28 -1.56
N HIS A 130 -3.59 -6.27 -1.39
CA HIS A 130 -2.83 -7.41 -0.86
C HIS A 130 -2.91 -7.39 0.67
N LEU A 131 -3.54 -8.42 1.23
CA LEU A 131 -3.83 -8.52 2.66
C LEU A 131 -3.05 -9.68 3.28
N GLY A 132 -2.23 -9.39 4.27
CA GLY A 132 -1.40 -10.43 4.88
C GLY A 132 -0.89 -10.12 6.28
N PRO A 133 0.09 -10.91 6.73
CA PRO A 133 0.68 -12.11 6.11
C PRO A 133 -0.19 -13.38 6.20
N THR A 134 -1.33 -13.29 6.84
CA THR A 134 -2.38 -14.33 6.89
C THR A 134 -3.73 -13.65 6.76
N LEU A 135 -4.72 -14.38 6.25
CA LEU A 135 -6.09 -13.87 6.24
C LEU A 135 -6.70 -13.96 7.64
N PRO A 136 -7.65 -13.07 7.98
CA PRO A 136 -8.38 -13.13 9.23
C PRO A 136 -9.11 -14.46 9.41
N GLN A 137 -8.91 -15.12 10.54
CA GLN A 137 -9.54 -16.42 10.84
C GLN A 137 -11.07 -16.35 11.03
N PHE A 138 -11.61 -15.15 11.25
CA PHE A 138 -13.06 -14.93 11.35
C PHE A 138 -13.76 -14.82 9.98
N LEU A 139 -13.02 -14.77 8.89
CA LEU A 139 -13.58 -14.80 7.55
C LEU A 139 -13.95 -16.23 7.18
N THR A 140 -15.25 -16.45 6.97
CA THR A 140 -15.70 -17.71 6.39
C THR A 140 -15.33 -17.77 4.89
N PRO A 141 -15.27 -18.98 4.29
CA PRO A 141 -14.99 -19.10 2.86
C PRO A 141 -15.92 -18.26 1.99
N GLU A 142 -17.22 -18.21 2.33
CA GLU A 142 -18.22 -17.44 1.60
C GLU A 142 -17.98 -15.93 1.67
N VAL A 143 -17.61 -15.42 2.85
CA VAL A 143 -17.26 -14.00 3.02
C VAL A 143 -15.99 -13.68 2.26
N LEU A 144 -14.99 -14.56 2.30
CA LEU A 144 -13.76 -14.39 1.55
C LEU A 144 -14.03 -14.35 0.04
N GLU A 145 -14.87 -15.21 -0.48
CA GLU A 145 -15.26 -15.24 -1.90
C GLU A 145 -15.88 -13.89 -2.32
N VAL A 146 -16.79 -13.34 -1.53
CA VAL A 146 -17.37 -12.01 -1.75
C VAL A 146 -16.30 -10.90 -1.74
N LEU A 147 -15.35 -10.96 -0.81
CA LEU A 147 -14.28 -9.97 -0.73
C LEU A 147 -13.34 -10.05 -1.93
N VAL A 148 -13.02 -11.22 -2.40
CA VAL A 148 -12.22 -11.44 -3.61
C VAL A 148 -12.97 -10.95 -4.85
N GLU A 149 -14.23 -11.33 -5.01
CA GLU A 149 -15.03 -10.98 -6.18
C GLU A 149 -15.29 -9.47 -6.29
N LYS A 150 -15.71 -8.83 -5.18
CA LYS A 150 -16.08 -7.42 -5.19
C LYS A 150 -14.88 -6.46 -5.12
N PHE A 151 -13.87 -6.81 -4.33
CA PHE A 151 -12.78 -5.89 -3.99
C PHE A 151 -11.41 -6.36 -4.49
N ASP A 152 -11.33 -7.54 -5.11
CA ASP A 152 -10.06 -8.12 -5.56
C ASP A 152 -9.04 -8.17 -4.41
N ILE A 153 -9.49 -8.62 -3.23
CA ILE A 153 -8.58 -8.86 -2.11
C ILE A 153 -7.75 -10.10 -2.41
N ARG A 154 -6.45 -9.97 -2.23
CA ARG A 154 -5.47 -11.02 -2.50
C ARG A 154 -4.68 -11.33 -1.24
N PRO A 155 -4.54 -12.59 -0.84
CA PRO A 155 -3.61 -12.94 0.22
C PRO A 155 -2.19 -12.65 -0.25
N THR A 156 -1.33 -12.19 0.69
CA THR A 156 0.11 -12.08 0.41
C THR A 156 0.71 -13.47 0.25
N GLY A 157 1.58 -13.60 -0.75
CA GLY A 157 2.26 -14.84 -1.07
C GLY A 157 3.78 -14.65 -1.16
N GLU A 158 4.37 -15.01 -2.28
CA GLU A 158 5.76 -14.75 -2.57
C GLU A 158 5.92 -13.35 -3.15
N VAL A 159 6.87 -12.57 -2.62
CA VAL A 159 7.07 -11.15 -2.94
C VAL A 159 7.26 -10.92 -4.44
N ALA A 160 8.08 -11.72 -5.11
CA ALA A 160 8.35 -11.55 -6.53
C ALA A 160 7.09 -11.74 -7.38
N SER A 161 6.28 -12.75 -7.06
CA SER A 161 5.02 -13.03 -7.75
C SER A 161 3.97 -11.95 -7.52
N ASP A 162 3.86 -11.47 -6.26
CA ASP A 162 2.90 -10.44 -5.91
C ASP A 162 3.27 -9.10 -6.54
N LEU A 163 4.56 -8.74 -6.51
CA LEU A 163 5.07 -7.52 -7.14
C LEU A 163 4.85 -7.52 -8.66
N ASP A 164 5.15 -8.64 -9.35
CA ASP A 164 4.89 -8.78 -10.79
C ASP A 164 3.39 -8.58 -11.11
N ARG A 165 2.52 -9.13 -10.26
CA ARG A 165 1.07 -8.97 -10.40
C ARG A 165 0.59 -7.54 -10.15
N MET A 166 1.16 -6.86 -9.13
CA MET A 166 0.89 -5.45 -8.87
C MET A 166 1.24 -4.59 -10.09
N LEU A 167 2.45 -4.75 -10.61
CA LEU A 167 2.95 -3.95 -11.73
C LEU A 167 2.19 -4.20 -13.05
N LYS A 168 1.66 -5.40 -13.27
CA LYS A 168 0.84 -5.72 -14.45
C LYS A 168 -0.60 -5.23 -14.34
N ALA A 169 -1.08 -4.95 -13.14
CA ALA A 169 -2.44 -4.49 -12.88
C ALA A 169 -2.59 -2.96 -12.87
N ALA A 170 -1.49 -2.23 -13.08
CA ALA A 170 -1.41 -0.77 -13.12
C ALA A 170 -1.86 -0.20 -14.47
#